data_57b944e9d224241fb66305144961f518
#
_entry.id   57b944e9d224241fb66305144961f518
#
_cell.length_a   1.000
_cell.length_b   1.000
_cell.length_c   1.000
_cell.angle_alpha   90.00
_cell.angle_beta   90.00
_cell.angle_gamma   90.00
#
_symmetry.space_group_name_H-M   'P 1'
#
loop_
_entity.id
_entity.type
_entity.pdbx_description
1 polymer ?
#
loop_
_entity_poly.entity_id
_entity_poly.type
_entity_poly.pdbx_seq_one_letter_code
_entity_poly.pdbx_strand_id
1 'polypeptide(L)'
;MRRRILLSALAGSLAVLAGCVSPSGGEDGTMTDETTTAVTDGGRTDTGGGQADTDADNLDLREANVMGVEFERSGGDYRFSVTLLHDDGGEDGYANWWAVETPDGTELGRRTLLHAHSTREFTRSETISIPEETTCVVVRGHDQTHGYGGQAMLVNLETGEVRAERQGSEPKSVADAEC
;
A
#
# COMPACT_ATOMS: atom_id res chain seq x y z
N MET A 1 -29.93 40.97 -3.78
CA MET A 1 -28.91 41.90 -4.34
C MET A 1 -27.91 41.10 -5.11
N ARG A 2 -27.92 41.19 -6.29
CA ARG A 2 -27.19 41.29 -7.52
C ARG A 2 -25.64 41.21 -7.39
N ARG A 3 -25.05 40.19 -8.08
CA ARG A 3 -23.89 40.24 -8.99
C ARG A 3 -22.51 40.46 -8.35
N ARG A 4 -21.49 39.69 -8.73
CA ARG A 4 -20.73 39.83 -10.01
C ARG A 4 -19.91 38.58 -10.31
N ILE A 5 -20.05 38.16 -11.55
CA ILE A 5 -19.18 37.26 -12.30
C ILE A 5 -17.93 38.05 -12.71
N LEU A 6 -16.75 37.46 -12.56
CA LEU A 6 -15.55 37.84 -13.29
C LEU A 6 -14.94 36.61 -13.95
N LEU A 7 -15.14 36.56 -15.26
CA LEU A 7 -14.33 35.73 -16.18
C LEU A 7 -12.94 36.38 -16.30
N SER A 8 -11.90 35.59 -16.23
CA SER A 8 -10.60 35.95 -16.80
C SER A 8 -10.06 34.73 -17.53
N ALA A 9 -10.12 34.80 -18.83
CA ALA A 9 -9.42 33.95 -19.77
C ALA A 9 -7.99 34.49 -19.92
N LEU A 10 -7.00 33.61 -19.91
CA LEU A 10 -5.68 33.90 -20.49
C LEU A 10 -5.15 32.61 -21.13
N ALA A 11 -4.97 32.77 -22.43
CA ALA A 11 -4.42 31.85 -23.40
C ALA A 11 -2.88 31.87 -23.38
N GLY A 12 -2.28 30.80 -23.87
CA GLY A 12 -0.94 30.85 -24.53
C GLY A 12 0.13 30.04 -23.83
N SER A 13 0.59 28.94 -24.37
CA SER A 13 1.69 28.85 -25.33
C SER A 13 2.09 27.39 -25.52
N LEU A 14 2.11 26.96 -26.76
CA LEU A 14 2.76 25.76 -27.27
C LEU A 14 4.31 25.93 -27.17
N ALA A 15 4.99 24.89 -26.72
CA ALA A 15 6.38 24.67 -27.03
C ALA A 15 6.57 23.21 -27.47
N VAL A 16 6.73 23.05 -28.76
CA VAL A 16 7.21 21.84 -29.45
C VAL A 16 8.74 21.84 -29.36
N LEU A 17 9.34 20.78 -28.85
CA LEU A 17 10.75 20.48 -29.10
C LEU A 17 10.87 19.02 -29.50
N ALA A 18 11.18 18.84 -30.76
CA ALA A 18 11.58 17.62 -31.41
C ALA A 18 13.04 17.27 -31.14
N GLY A 19 13.37 15.99 -31.21
CA GLY A 19 14.70 15.49 -31.61
C GLY A 19 15.52 14.87 -30.52
N CYS A 20 15.81 13.57 -30.57
CA CYS A 20 16.98 13.05 -31.22
C CYS A 20 16.96 11.52 -31.27
N VAL A 21 17.09 11.04 -32.44
CA VAL A 21 17.44 9.67 -32.83
C VAL A 21 18.91 9.42 -32.46
N SER A 22 19.22 8.22 -31.99
CA SER A 22 20.60 7.70 -31.98
C SER A 22 20.63 6.25 -32.42
N PRO A 23 21.57 5.91 -33.30
CA PRO A 23 21.62 4.60 -33.93
C PRO A 23 22.46 3.58 -33.15
N SER A 24 22.16 2.33 -33.48
CA SER A 24 22.83 1.07 -33.25
C SER A 24 24.36 1.09 -33.35
N GLY A 25 24.99 0.26 -32.56
CA GLY A 25 26.33 -0.27 -32.76
C GLY A 25 26.49 -1.52 -31.92
N GLY A 26 26.54 -2.69 -32.65
CA GLY A 26 26.87 -3.97 -32.06
C GLY A 26 28.36 -4.13 -31.86
N GLU A 27 28.76 -5.16 -31.13
CA GLU A 27 29.87 -6.10 -31.36
C GLU A 27 30.08 -6.91 -30.10
N ASP A 28 29.80 -8.13 -30.13
CA ASP A 28 30.56 -9.39 -30.04
C ASP A 28 31.91 -9.32 -29.28
N GLY A 29 32.07 -10.20 -28.27
CA GLY A 29 33.34 -10.33 -27.56
C GLY A 29 33.29 -11.25 -26.34
N THR A 30 33.23 -12.57 -26.61
CA THR A 30 34.04 -13.65 -26.01
C THR A 30 34.37 -13.67 -24.50
N MET A 31 34.03 -14.82 -23.92
CA MET A 31 34.46 -15.46 -22.67
C MET A 31 35.89 -15.14 -22.23
N THR A 32 36.06 -14.95 -20.93
CA THR A 32 37.12 -15.63 -20.15
C THR A 32 36.73 -15.71 -18.68
N ASP A 33 36.95 -16.88 -18.18
CA ASP A 33 36.94 -17.46 -16.84
C ASP A 33 37.99 -16.77 -15.92
N GLU A 34 37.75 -16.85 -14.67
CA GLU A 34 38.63 -17.07 -13.54
C GLU A 34 38.48 -16.16 -12.31
N THR A 35 38.26 -16.87 -11.22
CA THR A 35 38.90 -16.82 -9.92
C THR A 35 38.45 -15.81 -8.89
N THR A 36 37.74 -16.39 -7.94
CA THR A 36 37.83 -16.28 -6.46
C THR A 36 38.69 -15.16 -5.90
N THR A 37 38.10 -14.30 -5.11
CA THR A 37 38.66 -13.88 -3.81
C THR A 37 37.57 -13.43 -2.84
N ALA A 38 37.52 -14.10 -1.71
CA ALA A 38 36.77 -13.67 -0.53
C ALA A 38 37.51 -12.48 0.11
N VAL A 39 36.78 -11.42 0.40
CA VAL A 39 37.21 -10.43 1.39
C VAL A 39 36.00 -9.91 2.15
N THR A 40 35.90 -10.32 3.39
CA THR A 40 35.77 -9.57 4.62
C THR A 40 34.71 -8.48 4.71
N ASP A 41 33.70 -8.79 5.51
CA ASP A 41 33.20 -8.01 6.63
C ASP A 41 33.28 -6.47 6.50
N GLY A 42 32.13 -5.88 6.38
CA GLY A 42 31.91 -4.45 6.50
C GLY A 42 30.51 -4.19 7.04
N GLY A 43 30.43 -4.02 8.35
CA GLY A 43 29.33 -3.63 9.20
C GLY A 43 28.06 -3.13 8.51
N ARG A 44 27.06 -3.98 8.45
CA ARG A 44 25.69 -3.60 8.22
C ARG A 44 25.13 -3.09 9.53
N THR A 45 24.98 -1.79 9.64
CA THR A 45 24.11 -1.20 10.66
C THR A 45 22.70 -1.67 10.35
N ASP A 46 22.25 -2.63 11.11
CA ASP A 46 20.89 -3.13 11.15
C ASP A 46 20.00 -1.99 11.66
N THR A 47 19.37 -1.27 10.75
CA THR A 47 18.24 -0.42 11.06
C THR A 47 17.05 -1.37 11.08
N GLY A 48 16.66 -1.80 12.28
CA GLY A 48 15.53 -2.68 12.50
C GLY A 48 14.22 -2.05 12.02
N GLY A 49 13.88 -2.31 10.78
CA GLY A 49 12.50 -2.31 10.34
C GLY A 49 11.93 -3.64 10.77
N GLY A 50 11.05 -3.65 11.76
CA GLY A 50 10.32 -4.83 12.16
C GLY A 50 9.46 -5.31 11.00
N GLN A 51 9.98 -6.23 10.22
CA GLN A 51 9.20 -7.05 9.34
C GLN A 51 8.41 -7.99 10.25
N ALA A 52 7.10 -7.78 10.35
CA ALA A 52 6.22 -8.78 10.89
C ALA A 52 6.42 -10.03 10.04
N ASP A 53 6.77 -11.17 10.67
CA ASP A 53 6.80 -12.48 10.02
C ASP A 53 5.37 -12.77 9.52
N THR A 54 5.07 -12.30 8.33
CA THR A 54 3.84 -12.65 7.62
C THR A 54 4.08 -14.01 7.01
N ASP A 55 3.58 -15.06 7.64
CA ASP A 55 3.48 -16.40 7.06
C ASP A 55 2.52 -16.35 5.86
N ALA A 56 2.97 -15.77 4.75
CA ALA A 56 2.22 -15.67 3.50
C ALA A 56 1.77 -17.05 2.99
N ASP A 57 2.54 -18.07 3.31
CA ASP A 57 2.27 -19.47 2.93
C ASP A 57 1.00 -20.07 3.58
N ASN A 58 0.40 -19.39 4.53
CA ASN A 58 -0.78 -19.86 5.26
C ASN A 58 -1.98 -18.92 5.20
N LEU A 59 -1.99 -18.00 4.20
CA LEU A 59 -3.11 -17.11 3.92
C LEU A 59 -4.11 -17.75 2.95
N ASP A 60 -5.40 -17.52 3.17
CA ASP A 60 -6.42 -17.78 2.14
C ASP A 60 -6.36 -16.63 1.13
N LEU A 61 -5.86 -16.91 -0.06
CA LEU A 61 -5.68 -15.88 -1.09
C LEU A 61 -7.01 -15.45 -1.75
N ARG A 62 -8.11 -16.13 -1.48
CA ARG A 62 -9.46 -15.68 -1.86
C ARG A 62 -9.89 -14.45 -1.06
N GLU A 63 -9.22 -14.17 0.03
CA GLU A 63 -9.46 -13.03 0.89
C GLU A 63 -8.46 -11.92 0.57
N ALA A 64 -8.88 -10.65 0.65
CA ALA A 64 -8.01 -9.49 0.40
C ALA A 64 -7.07 -9.24 1.60
N ASN A 65 -5.99 -10.00 1.69
CA ASN A 65 -5.04 -9.93 2.79
C ASN A 65 -4.21 -8.65 2.74
N VAL A 66 -4.13 -7.93 3.85
CA VAL A 66 -3.22 -6.79 4.00
C VAL A 66 -1.84 -7.32 4.32
N MET A 67 -0.86 -7.06 3.43
CA MET A 67 0.51 -7.54 3.55
C MET A 67 1.45 -6.48 4.14
N GLY A 68 1.09 -5.20 4.00
CA GLY A 68 1.89 -4.11 4.52
C GLY A 68 1.12 -2.79 4.55
N VAL A 69 1.50 -1.94 5.46
CA VAL A 69 0.98 -0.58 5.59
C VAL A 69 2.14 0.37 5.83
N GLU A 70 2.25 1.36 4.96
CA GLU A 70 3.10 2.52 5.16
C GLU A 70 2.20 3.74 5.32
N PHE A 71 2.61 4.70 6.12
CA PHE A 71 1.85 5.93 6.26
C PHE A 71 2.74 7.15 6.48
N GLU A 72 2.24 8.30 6.05
CA GLU A 72 2.88 9.60 6.22
C GLU A 72 1.86 10.59 6.77
N ARG A 73 2.22 11.31 7.82
CA ARG A 73 1.39 12.38 8.39
C ARG A 73 1.61 13.67 7.63
N SER A 74 0.51 14.31 7.22
CA SER A 74 0.52 15.61 6.56
C SER A 74 -0.56 16.52 7.17
N GLY A 75 -0.17 17.37 8.08
CA GLY A 75 -1.13 18.19 8.84
C GLY A 75 -1.97 17.35 9.79
N GLY A 76 -3.30 17.42 9.65
CA GLY A 76 -4.27 16.59 10.39
C GLY A 76 -4.65 15.27 9.67
N ASP A 77 -4.10 15.05 8.48
CA ASP A 77 -4.40 13.88 7.65
C ASP A 77 -3.23 12.90 7.61
N TYR A 78 -3.54 11.66 7.29
CA TYR A 78 -2.57 10.59 7.07
C TYR A 78 -2.74 10.02 5.67
N ARG A 79 -1.66 9.98 4.90
CA ARG A 79 -1.62 9.25 3.63
C ARG A 79 -1.17 7.82 3.92
N PHE A 80 -2.11 6.89 3.79
CA PHE A 80 -1.84 5.45 3.89
C PHE A 80 -1.50 4.88 2.52
N SER A 81 -0.49 4.00 2.47
CA SER A 81 -0.13 3.17 1.33
C SER A 81 -0.27 1.71 1.76
N VAL A 82 -1.32 1.07 1.28
CA VAL A 82 -1.70 -0.28 1.70
C VAL A 82 -1.39 -1.27 0.61
N THR A 83 -0.64 -2.32 0.97
CA THR A 83 -0.30 -3.43 0.09
C THR A 83 -1.23 -4.60 0.37
N LEU A 84 -1.92 -5.06 -0.65
CA LEU A 84 -2.83 -6.20 -0.62
C LEU A 84 -2.28 -7.38 -1.42
N LEU A 85 -2.60 -8.58 -0.97
CA LEU A 85 -2.41 -9.83 -1.70
C LEU A 85 -3.75 -10.56 -1.79
N HIS A 86 -4.15 -10.87 -3.02
CA HIS A 86 -5.40 -11.53 -3.36
C HIS A 86 -5.23 -12.35 -4.63
N ASP A 87 -6.03 -13.40 -4.82
CA ASP A 87 -6.01 -14.24 -6.01
C ASP A 87 -6.90 -13.73 -7.14
N ASP A 88 -7.06 -12.42 -7.28
CA ASP A 88 -7.96 -11.75 -8.23
C ASP A 88 -8.11 -12.50 -9.56
N GLY A 89 -9.15 -13.33 -9.61
CA GLY A 89 -9.47 -14.16 -10.78
C GLY A 89 -10.28 -13.42 -11.85
N GLY A 90 -10.56 -12.16 -11.67
CA GLY A 90 -11.39 -11.34 -12.56
C GLY A 90 -12.36 -10.41 -11.84
N GLU A 91 -13.29 -9.84 -12.60
CA GLU A 91 -14.21 -8.80 -12.11
C GLU A 91 -15.30 -9.31 -11.14
N ASP A 92 -15.52 -10.61 -11.05
CA ASP A 92 -16.57 -11.20 -10.23
C ASP A 92 -16.17 -11.45 -8.77
N GLY A 93 -14.93 -11.20 -8.40
CA GLY A 93 -14.44 -11.49 -7.06
C GLY A 93 -13.08 -10.85 -6.79
N TYR A 94 -12.98 -9.52 -6.94
CA TYR A 94 -11.74 -8.81 -6.69
C TYR A 94 -11.75 -8.10 -5.35
N ALA A 95 -10.56 -7.77 -4.84
CA ALA A 95 -10.41 -6.88 -3.70
C ALA A 95 -11.00 -5.52 -4.05
N ASN A 96 -12.15 -5.18 -3.48
CA ASN A 96 -12.94 -4.02 -3.89
C ASN A 96 -12.77 -2.78 -3.02
N TRP A 97 -12.15 -2.91 -1.84
CA TRP A 97 -11.72 -1.79 -1.00
C TRP A 97 -10.78 -2.24 0.12
N TRP A 98 -10.10 -1.29 0.69
CA TRP A 98 -9.50 -1.39 2.02
C TRP A 98 -9.92 -0.19 2.87
N ALA A 99 -9.99 -0.37 4.18
CA ALA A 99 -10.40 0.65 5.12
C ALA A 99 -9.42 0.79 6.28
N VAL A 100 -9.42 1.99 6.86
CA VAL A 100 -8.79 2.30 8.15
C VAL A 100 -9.91 2.46 9.17
N GLU A 101 -9.82 1.70 10.24
CA GLU A 101 -10.82 1.66 11.31
C GLU A 101 -10.15 1.88 12.66
N THR A 102 -10.91 2.30 13.65
CA THR A 102 -10.48 2.22 15.05
C THR A 102 -10.46 0.75 15.52
N PRO A 103 -9.76 0.39 16.60
CA PRO A 103 -9.73 -0.99 17.09
C PRO A 103 -11.10 -1.56 17.46
N ASP A 104 -12.09 -0.72 17.76
CA ASP A 104 -13.47 -1.12 18.02
C ASP A 104 -14.33 -1.31 16.77
N GLY A 105 -13.75 -1.04 15.57
CA GLY A 105 -14.40 -1.26 14.27
C GLY A 105 -15.12 -0.04 13.70
N THR A 106 -14.90 1.16 14.24
CA THR A 106 -15.44 2.39 13.64
C THR A 106 -14.59 2.77 12.42
N GLU A 107 -15.20 2.83 11.24
CA GLU A 107 -14.51 3.24 10.02
C GLU A 107 -14.14 4.73 10.05
N LEU A 108 -12.86 5.03 9.82
CA LEU A 108 -12.32 6.38 9.71
C LEU A 108 -12.21 6.82 8.24
N GLY A 109 -12.03 5.88 7.34
CA GLY A 109 -12.00 6.12 5.90
C GLY A 109 -11.64 4.88 5.12
N ARG A 110 -11.86 4.93 3.80
CA ARG A 110 -11.56 3.81 2.90
C ARG A 110 -11.07 4.22 1.52
N ARG A 111 -10.37 3.31 0.90
CA ARG A 111 -10.02 3.37 -0.52
C ARG A 111 -10.85 2.36 -1.30
N THR A 112 -11.71 2.83 -2.20
CA THR A 112 -12.44 1.96 -3.13
C THR A 112 -11.53 1.58 -4.30
N LEU A 113 -11.53 0.31 -4.64
CA LEU A 113 -10.85 -0.28 -5.79
C LEU A 113 -11.90 -0.62 -6.84
N LEU A 114 -11.71 -0.21 -8.08
CA LEU A 114 -12.78 -0.21 -9.09
C LEU A 114 -12.68 -1.34 -10.12
N HIS A 115 -11.65 -2.18 -10.03
CA HIS A 115 -11.40 -3.28 -10.96
C HIS A 115 -10.45 -4.30 -10.31
N ALA A 116 -10.40 -5.50 -10.89
CA ALA A 116 -9.45 -6.52 -10.53
C ALA A 116 -8.00 -6.02 -10.72
N HIS A 117 -7.14 -6.39 -9.81
CA HIS A 117 -5.71 -6.11 -9.86
C HIS A 117 -4.94 -7.38 -10.31
N SER A 118 -3.73 -7.58 -9.90
CA SER A 118 -3.00 -8.80 -10.22
C SER A 118 -3.09 -9.80 -9.06
N THR A 119 -2.77 -11.06 -9.35
CA THR A 119 -2.59 -12.11 -8.33
C THR A 119 -1.28 -11.97 -7.53
N ARG A 120 -0.60 -10.83 -7.66
CA ARG A 120 0.59 -10.45 -6.90
C ARG A 120 0.22 -9.30 -5.97
N GLU A 121 1.07 -9.06 -5.01
CA GLU A 121 0.96 -7.87 -4.17
C GLU A 121 0.84 -6.60 -5.01
N PHE A 122 -0.07 -5.76 -4.61
CA PHE A 122 -0.26 -4.43 -5.20
C PHE A 122 -0.54 -3.39 -4.12
N THR A 123 -0.04 -2.19 -4.30
CA THR A 123 -0.18 -1.10 -3.33
C THR A 123 -1.08 0.00 -3.88
N ARG A 124 -1.99 0.50 -3.05
CA ARG A 124 -2.83 1.67 -3.34
C ARG A 124 -2.84 2.60 -2.14
N SER A 125 -2.88 3.89 -2.43
CA SER A 125 -2.84 4.91 -1.39
C SER A 125 -4.13 5.72 -1.33
N GLU A 126 -4.44 6.20 -0.13
CA GLU A 126 -5.54 7.15 0.15
C GLU A 126 -5.12 8.08 1.28
N THR A 127 -5.69 9.28 1.29
CA THR A 127 -5.50 10.24 2.39
C THR A 127 -6.75 10.24 3.26
N ILE A 128 -6.58 9.96 4.53
CA ILE A 128 -7.65 9.79 5.51
C ILE A 128 -7.41 10.72 6.68
N SER A 129 -8.45 11.45 7.06
CA SER A 129 -8.43 12.28 8.27
C SER A 129 -8.62 11.41 9.50
N ILE A 130 -7.65 11.46 10.40
CA ILE A 130 -7.66 10.69 11.65
C ILE A 130 -7.85 11.67 12.82
N PRO A 131 -8.80 11.41 13.74
CA PRO A 131 -8.93 12.21 14.95
C PRO A 131 -7.61 12.26 15.74
N GLU A 132 -7.28 13.43 16.30
CA GLU A 132 -5.98 13.65 16.97
C GLU A 132 -5.74 12.72 18.16
N GLU A 133 -6.80 12.28 18.82
CA GLU A 133 -6.75 11.35 19.93
C GLU A 133 -6.54 9.88 19.52
N THR A 134 -6.60 9.58 18.23
CA THR A 134 -6.46 8.21 17.71
C THR A 134 -4.99 7.89 17.50
N THR A 135 -4.45 7.02 18.34
CA THR A 135 -3.05 6.57 18.25
C THR A 135 -2.91 5.19 17.64
N CYS A 136 -4.00 4.45 17.57
CA CYS A 136 -4.04 3.09 17.07
C CYS A 136 -5.16 2.92 16.05
N VAL A 137 -4.84 2.31 14.90
CA VAL A 137 -5.82 1.98 13.87
C VAL A 137 -5.61 0.56 13.37
N VAL A 138 -6.67 0.00 12.78
CA VAL A 138 -6.60 -1.28 12.07
C VAL A 138 -6.88 -1.05 10.59
N VAL A 139 -6.06 -1.65 9.73
CA VAL A 139 -6.22 -1.59 8.29
C VAL A 139 -6.70 -2.95 7.80
N ARG A 140 -7.84 -2.97 7.11
CA ARG A 140 -8.51 -4.19 6.63
C ARG A 140 -8.72 -4.14 5.12
N GLY A 141 -8.47 -5.25 4.45
CA GLY A 141 -8.88 -5.47 3.08
C GLY A 141 -10.26 -6.12 3.01
N HIS A 142 -10.91 -6.01 1.87
CA HIS A 142 -12.21 -6.62 1.61
C HIS A 142 -12.30 -7.10 0.16
N ASP A 143 -12.74 -8.31 0.01
CA ASP A 143 -13.09 -8.94 -1.27
C ASP A 143 -14.59 -8.84 -1.54
N GLN A 144 -14.97 -8.67 -2.80
CA GLN A 144 -16.37 -8.51 -3.21
C GLN A 144 -17.22 -9.74 -2.92
N THR A 145 -16.64 -10.93 -2.96
CA THR A 145 -17.32 -12.21 -2.81
C THR A 145 -17.14 -12.82 -1.42
N HIS A 146 -15.93 -12.72 -0.88
CA HIS A 146 -15.53 -13.41 0.35
C HIS A 146 -15.55 -12.54 1.59
N GLY A 147 -15.74 -11.22 1.43
CA GLY A 147 -15.84 -10.30 2.55
C GLY A 147 -14.47 -9.75 3.00
N TYR A 148 -14.27 -9.66 4.30
CA TYR A 148 -13.02 -9.12 4.84
C TYR A 148 -11.83 -10.04 4.56
N GLY A 149 -10.64 -9.44 4.41
CA GLY A 149 -9.41 -10.19 4.23
C GLY A 149 -9.00 -10.95 5.49
N GLY A 150 -8.43 -12.14 5.32
CA GLY A 150 -7.99 -13.01 6.42
C GLY A 150 -6.90 -12.42 7.30
N GLN A 151 -6.11 -11.49 6.77
CA GLN A 151 -5.09 -10.75 7.49
C GLN A 151 -5.36 -9.26 7.43
N ALA A 152 -5.39 -8.62 8.60
CA ALA A 152 -5.42 -7.19 8.80
C ALA A 152 -4.08 -6.71 9.38
N MET A 153 -3.86 -5.39 9.42
CA MET A 153 -2.71 -4.78 10.07
C MET A 153 -3.15 -3.84 11.17
N LEU A 154 -2.63 -4.04 12.37
CA LEU A 154 -2.73 -3.09 13.47
C LEU A 154 -1.56 -2.11 13.36
N VAL A 155 -1.85 -0.82 13.44
CA VAL A 155 -0.88 0.25 13.17
C VAL A 155 -0.88 1.23 14.33
N ASN A 156 0.28 1.42 14.95
CA ASN A 156 0.51 2.47 15.91
C ASN A 156 0.99 3.75 15.19
N LEU A 157 0.17 4.78 15.20
CA LEU A 157 0.42 6.03 14.49
C LEU A 157 1.49 6.92 15.15
N GLU A 158 1.83 6.65 16.41
CA GLU A 158 2.87 7.40 17.14
C GLU A 158 4.25 6.78 16.96
N THR A 159 4.33 5.44 17.05
CA THR A 159 5.61 4.72 16.98
C THR A 159 5.96 4.27 15.57
N GLY A 160 4.95 4.14 14.70
CA GLY A 160 5.11 3.57 13.36
C GLY A 160 5.13 2.04 13.35
N GLU A 161 4.87 1.39 14.47
CA GLU A 161 4.81 -0.07 14.56
C GLU A 161 3.61 -0.60 13.78
N VAL A 162 3.84 -1.66 13.00
CA VAL A 162 2.82 -2.36 12.21
C VAL A 162 2.87 -3.84 12.56
N ARG A 163 1.72 -4.41 12.92
CA ARG A 163 1.61 -5.82 13.32
C ARG A 163 0.47 -6.51 12.57
N ALA A 164 0.73 -7.72 12.07
CA ALA A 164 -0.28 -8.54 11.42
C ALA A 164 -1.26 -9.14 12.44
N GLU A 165 -2.56 -9.08 12.11
CA GLU A 165 -3.65 -9.68 12.87
C GLU A 165 -4.49 -10.60 11.99
N ARG A 166 -4.64 -11.86 12.41
CA ARG A 166 -5.50 -12.82 11.71
C ARG A 166 -6.95 -12.64 12.11
N GLN A 167 -7.83 -12.43 11.13
CA GLN A 167 -9.26 -12.22 11.39
C GLN A 167 -10.18 -13.20 10.66
N GLY A 168 -9.88 -13.63 9.45
CA GLY A 168 -10.77 -14.39 8.58
C GLY A 168 -11.73 -13.46 7.81
N SER A 169 -12.80 -14.03 7.23
CA SER A 169 -13.77 -13.33 6.38
C SER A 169 -14.69 -12.34 7.11
N GLU A 170 -14.69 -12.34 8.42
CA GLU A 170 -15.47 -11.42 9.26
C GLU A 170 -14.53 -10.49 10.04
N PRO A 171 -14.90 -9.22 10.26
CA PRO A 171 -14.07 -8.29 10.99
C PRO A 171 -13.99 -8.70 12.46
N LYS A 172 -12.80 -9.06 12.90
CA LYS A 172 -12.52 -9.36 14.31
C LYS A 172 -12.27 -8.06 15.07
N SER A 173 -12.91 -7.91 16.22
CA SER A 173 -12.55 -6.83 17.14
C SER A 173 -11.12 -7.00 17.64
N VAL A 174 -10.36 -5.92 17.60
CA VAL A 174 -9.00 -5.80 18.14
C VAL A 174 -8.92 -4.74 19.23
N ALA A 175 -10.07 -4.42 19.86
CA ALA A 175 -10.17 -3.39 20.89
C ALA A 175 -9.27 -3.67 22.09
N ASP A 176 -9.02 -4.94 22.40
CA ASP A 176 -8.16 -5.36 23.50
C ASP A 176 -6.69 -5.58 23.07
N ALA A 177 -6.37 -5.38 21.80
CA ALA A 177 -5.02 -5.55 21.31
C ALA A 177 -4.16 -4.32 21.66
N GLU A 178 -2.99 -4.58 22.17
CA GLU A 178 -1.97 -3.54 22.33
C GLU A 178 -1.48 -3.09 20.94
N CYS A 179 -1.44 -1.81 20.75
CA CYS A 179 -0.98 -1.21 19.52
C CYS A 179 0.50 -0.91 19.58
#